data_77d74f9b4daf1ff8fde891ce18d43eb7
#
_entry.id   77d74f9b4daf1ff8fde891ce18d43eb7
#
_cell.length_a   1.000
_cell.length_b   1.000
_cell.length_c   1.000
_cell.angle_alpha   90.00
_cell.angle_beta   90.00
_cell.angle_gamma   90.00
#
_symmetry.space_group_name_H-M   'P 1'
#
loop_
_entity.id
_entity.type
_entity.pdbx_description
1 polymer ?
#
loop_
_entity_poly.entity_id
_entity_poly.type
_entity_poly.pdbx_seq_one_letter_code
_entity_poly.pdbx_strand_id
1 'polypeptide(L)'
;INNIDHEYDLEHETISYRNKNITDDIRGPAITKLSSELSQLSGVRDKLTMIQKTYRKEPGLVAEGRDMSSKLFPDSLVKIFLTANLEERVMRRANQLRNAGQKVNISELKNEIVLRDDRDTKRTQSPLKQTEDSIFIDSSEKTVGEITNLIKKLINEKY
;
A
#
# COMPACT_ATOMS: atom_id res chain seq x y z
N ILE A 1 5.50 -4.28 -21.78
CA ILE A 1 4.95 -3.20 -20.94
C ILE A 1 6.02 -2.11 -20.85
N ASN A 2 6.42 -1.55 -22.01
CA ASN A 2 7.55 -0.59 -22.01
C ASN A 2 7.10 0.87 -21.89
N ASN A 3 5.81 1.16 -21.96
CA ASN A 3 5.25 2.48 -21.69
C ASN A 3 3.88 2.30 -21.05
N ILE A 4 3.85 2.29 -19.72
CA ILE A 4 2.60 2.56 -19.01
C ILE A 4 2.47 4.09 -19.06
N ASP A 5 1.66 4.54 -19.99
CA ASP A 5 1.31 5.95 -20.13
C ASP A 5 0.33 6.30 -19.00
N HIS A 6 0.91 6.58 -17.84
CA HIS A 6 0.16 6.98 -16.64
C HIS A 6 0.77 8.27 -16.10
N GLU A 7 -0.09 9.11 -15.60
CA GLU A 7 0.26 10.38 -14.98
C GLU A 7 -0.38 10.45 -13.59
N TYR A 8 0.39 10.89 -12.62
CA TYR A 8 -0.08 11.13 -11.27
C TYR A 8 -0.01 12.63 -10.96
N ASP A 9 -1.17 13.23 -10.77
CA ASP A 9 -1.29 14.62 -10.36
C ASP A 9 -1.31 14.69 -8.84
N LEU A 10 -0.23 15.22 -8.26
CA LEU A 10 -0.06 15.36 -6.80
C LEU A 10 -0.99 16.42 -6.20
N GLU A 11 -1.33 17.46 -6.96
CA GLU A 11 -2.17 18.56 -6.47
C GLU A 11 -3.63 18.12 -6.33
N HIS A 12 -4.12 17.35 -7.30
CA HIS A 12 -5.50 16.86 -7.33
C HIS A 12 -5.65 15.41 -6.87
N GLU A 13 -4.55 14.74 -6.50
CA GLU A 13 -4.51 13.32 -6.13
C GLU A 13 -5.18 12.41 -7.17
N THR A 14 -5.01 12.71 -8.45
CA THR A 14 -5.63 11.96 -9.55
C THR A 14 -4.61 11.11 -10.30
N ILE A 15 -5.09 9.98 -10.80
CA ILE A 15 -4.31 9.07 -11.64
C ILE A 15 -5.00 8.99 -13.01
N SER A 16 -4.24 9.29 -14.06
CA SER A 16 -4.69 9.16 -15.43
C SER A 16 -3.96 8.04 -16.15
N TYR A 17 -4.66 7.35 -17.02
CA TYR A 17 -4.10 6.37 -17.94
C TYR A 17 -4.62 6.65 -19.35
N ARG A 18 -3.72 6.86 -20.30
CA ARG A 18 -4.06 7.26 -21.68
C ARG A 18 -5.03 8.46 -21.72
N ASN A 19 -4.72 9.50 -20.98
CA ASN A 19 -5.51 10.73 -20.83
C ASN A 19 -6.93 10.53 -20.23
N LYS A 20 -7.22 9.36 -19.66
CA LYS A 20 -8.48 9.09 -18.95
C LYS A 20 -8.19 9.06 -17.46
N ASN A 21 -8.90 9.87 -16.66
CA ASN A 21 -8.86 9.75 -15.20
C ASN A 21 -9.45 8.41 -14.79
N ILE A 22 -8.67 7.61 -14.06
CA ILE A 22 -9.03 6.26 -13.57
C ILE A 22 -8.98 6.16 -12.04
N THR A 23 -8.89 7.29 -11.34
CA THR A 23 -8.70 7.35 -9.89
C THR A 23 -9.71 6.52 -9.11
N ASP A 24 -10.98 6.64 -9.45
CA ASP A 24 -12.06 5.89 -8.80
C ASP A 24 -12.13 4.44 -9.31
N ASP A 25 -11.86 4.24 -10.60
CA ASP A 25 -11.89 2.90 -11.21
C ASP A 25 -10.91 1.95 -10.50
N ILE A 26 -9.71 2.42 -10.12
CA ILE A 26 -8.68 1.59 -9.49
C ILE A 26 -8.87 1.36 -7.98
N ARG A 27 -9.79 2.08 -7.33
CA ARG A 27 -10.06 1.98 -5.88
C ARG A 27 -11.12 0.95 -5.53
N GLY A 28 -11.77 0.34 -6.52
CA GLY A 28 -12.87 -0.60 -6.34
C GLY A 28 -12.44 -1.97 -5.78
N PRO A 29 -13.37 -2.71 -5.13
CA PRO A 29 -13.10 -4.05 -4.58
C PRO A 29 -12.61 -5.04 -5.64
N ALA A 30 -13.16 -5.01 -6.85
CA ALA A 30 -12.77 -5.87 -7.96
C ALA A 30 -11.30 -5.68 -8.35
N ILE A 31 -10.82 -4.44 -8.45
CA ILE A 31 -9.43 -4.12 -8.75
C ILE A 31 -8.51 -4.52 -7.58
N THR A 32 -8.97 -4.31 -6.34
CA THR A 32 -8.24 -4.76 -5.15
C THR A 32 -8.02 -6.27 -5.16
N LYS A 33 -9.04 -7.04 -5.51
CA LYS A 33 -8.94 -8.51 -5.65
C LYS A 33 -8.00 -8.91 -6.78
N LEU A 34 -8.21 -8.35 -7.97
CA LEU A 34 -7.40 -8.64 -9.16
C LEU A 34 -5.92 -8.31 -8.93
N SER A 35 -5.61 -7.15 -8.36
CA SER A 35 -4.24 -6.75 -8.07
C SER A 35 -3.55 -7.70 -7.06
N SER A 36 -4.31 -8.18 -6.06
CA SER A 36 -3.81 -9.17 -5.10
C SER A 36 -3.52 -10.52 -5.77
N GLU A 37 -4.35 -10.95 -6.72
CA GLU A 37 -4.13 -12.19 -7.50
C GLU A 37 -2.95 -12.04 -8.46
N LEU A 38 -2.88 -10.98 -9.25
CA LEU A 38 -1.78 -10.69 -10.17
C LEU A 38 -0.44 -10.54 -9.45
N SER A 39 -0.45 -10.05 -8.22
CA SER A 39 0.76 -9.89 -7.41
C SER A 39 1.47 -11.20 -7.07
N GLN A 40 0.84 -12.35 -7.28
CA GLN A 40 1.44 -13.67 -7.08
C GLN A 40 2.23 -14.16 -8.30
N LEU A 41 2.02 -13.53 -9.47
CA LEU A 41 2.68 -13.92 -10.71
C LEU A 41 4.09 -13.30 -10.79
N SER A 42 5.13 -14.14 -10.84
CA SER A 42 6.54 -13.70 -10.84
C SER A 42 6.85 -12.72 -11.96
N GLY A 43 6.46 -13.05 -13.20
CA GLY A 43 6.74 -12.20 -14.35
C GLY A 43 6.04 -10.83 -14.31
N VAL A 44 4.88 -10.73 -13.64
CA VAL A 44 4.20 -9.45 -13.39
C VAL A 44 4.98 -8.65 -12.35
N ARG A 45 5.37 -9.30 -11.25
CA ARG A 45 6.14 -8.66 -10.18
C ARG A 45 7.48 -8.12 -10.66
N ASP A 46 8.23 -8.90 -11.42
CA ASP A 46 9.57 -8.49 -11.88
C ASP A 46 9.47 -7.22 -12.74
N LYS A 47 8.49 -7.16 -13.66
CA LYS A 47 8.26 -5.97 -14.47
C LYS A 47 7.79 -4.78 -13.65
N LEU A 48 6.87 -4.98 -12.70
CA LEU A 48 6.40 -3.91 -11.81
C LEU A 48 7.50 -3.40 -10.90
N THR A 49 8.35 -4.28 -10.38
CA THR A 49 9.52 -3.90 -9.56
C THR A 49 10.44 -2.93 -10.31
N MET A 50 10.71 -3.19 -11.59
CA MET A 50 11.52 -2.29 -12.41
C MET A 50 10.88 -0.91 -12.53
N ILE A 51 9.58 -0.85 -12.80
CA ILE A 51 8.83 0.41 -12.91
C ILE A 51 8.82 1.14 -11.56
N GLN A 52 8.47 0.46 -10.48
CA GLN A 52 8.38 1.05 -9.15
C GLN A 52 9.71 1.66 -8.70
N LYS A 53 10.85 1.05 -9.03
CA LYS A 53 12.17 1.61 -8.73
C LYS A 53 12.45 2.93 -9.46
N THR A 54 11.86 3.18 -10.62
CA THR A 54 12.05 4.44 -11.36
C THR A 54 11.40 5.65 -10.70
N TYR A 55 10.48 5.43 -9.75
CA TYR A 55 9.84 6.54 -9.00
C TYR A 55 10.77 7.14 -7.93
N ARG A 56 11.85 6.44 -7.56
CA ARG A 56 12.83 6.97 -6.60
C ARG A 56 13.68 8.03 -7.27
N LYS A 57 13.32 9.29 -7.08
CA LYS A 57 13.98 10.49 -7.63
C LYS A 57 14.10 11.52 -6.52
N GLU A 58 14.99 12.51 -6.72
CA GLU A 58 15.05 13.68 -5.83
C GLU A 58 13.69 14.43 -5.80
N PRO A 59 13.29 14.95 -4.64
CA PRO A 59 13.98 14.99 -3.34
C PRO A 59 13.85 13.70 -2.51
N GLY A 60 13.20 12.67 -3.01
CA GLY A 60 13.04 11.38 -2.35
C GLY A 60 11.72 10.71 -2.69
N LEU A 61 11.45 9.54 -2.09
CA LEU A 61 10.23 8.76 -2.29
C LEU A 61 9.68 8.29 -0.95
N VAL A 62 8.39 8.50 -0.73
CA VAL A 62 7.60 7.78 0.28
C VAL A 62 6.81 6.70 -0.45
N ALA A 63 7.09 5.44 -0.12
CA ALA A 63 6.45 4.30 -0.76
C ALA A 63 5.71 3.44 0.26
N GLU A 64 4.49 3.03 -0.09
CA GLU A 64 3.67 2.11 0.70
C GLU A 64 3.51 0.79 -0.05
N GLY A 65 3.57 -0.32 0.69
CA GLY A 65 3.35 -1.66 0.14
C GLY A 65 3.72 -2.78 1.10
N ARG A 66 3.65 -4.01 0.61
CA ARG A 66 3.87 -5.22 1.42
C ARG A 66 5.34 -5.63 1.51
N ASP A 67 6.12 -5.25 0.52
CA ASP A 67 7.52 -5.66 0.32
C ASP A 67 8.45 -4.49 0.01
N MET A 68 8.04 -3.28 0.41
CA MET A 68 8.82 -2.06 0.15
C MET A 68 10.20 -2.14 0.81
N SER A 69 10.24 -2.40 2.11
CA SER A 69 11.48 -2.48 2.89
C SER A 69 12.25 -3.78 2.68
N SER A 70 11.57 -4.88 2.35
CA SER A 70 12.22 -6.19 2.23
C SER A 70 12.77 -6.49 0.83
N LYS A 71 12.17 -5.92 -0.23
CA LYS A 71 12.55 -6.24 -1.62
C LYS A 71 12.76 -5.02 -2.52
N LEU A 72 11.84 -4.04 -2.53
CA LEU A 72 11.95 -2.94 -3.48
C LEU A 72 13.03 -1.93 -3.10
N PHE A 73 13.01 -1.50 -1.86
CA PHE A 73 13.89 -0.46 -1.33
C PHE A 73 14.57 -0.91 -0.01
N PRO A 74 15.34 -2.01 -0.05
CA PRO A 74 16.00 -2.54 1.15
C PRO A 74 17.09 -1.59 1.69
N ASP A 75 17.48 -0.60 0.92
CA ASP A 75 18.45 0.43 1.24
C ASP A 75 17.81 1.75 1.73
N SER A 76 16.49 1.75 2.00
CA SER A 76 15.81 2.95 2.53
C SER A 76 16.36 3.34 3.89
N LEU A 77 16.53 4.65 4.12
CA LEU A 77 17.00 5.21 5.40
C LEU A 77 15.99 4.98 6.53
N VAL A 78 14.71 5.12 6.23
CA VAL A 78 13.63 4.90 7.18
C VAL A 78 12.72 3.79 6.66
N LYS A 79 12.57 2.74 7.45
CA LYS A 79 11.68 1.61 7.17
C LYS A 79 10.70 1.48 8.29
N ILE A 80 9.42 1.46 7.95
CA ILE A 80 8.33 1.39 8.92
C ILE A 80 7.47 0.18 8.60
N PHE A 81 7.27 -0.68 9.60
CA PHE A 81 6.27 -1.73 9.57
C PHE A 81 5.03 -1.23 10.30
N LEU A 82 4.09 -0.67 9.53
CA LEU A 82 2.85 -0.11 10.04
C LEU A 82 1.77 -1.18 10.10
N THR A 83 1.14 -1.34 11.26
CA THR A 83 0.04 -2.28 11.48
C THR A 83 -1.12 -1.65 12.25
N ALA A 84 -2.22 -2.37 12.32
CA ALA A 84 -3.34 -2.13 13.22
C ALA A 84 -4.06 -3.45 13.49
N ASN A 85 -4.79 -3.56 14.59
CA ASN A 85 -5.62 -4.72 14.87
C ASN A 85 -6.68 -4.93 13.77
N LEU A 86 -7.18 -6.16 13.65
CA LEU A 86 -8.08 -6.55 12.55
C LEU A 86 -9.38 -5.74 12.59
N GLU A 87 -9.96 -5.55 13.75
CA GLU A 87 -11.23 -4.84 13.95
C GLU A 87 -11.12 -3.40 13.46
N GLU A 88 -10.06 -2.72 13.84
CA GLU A 88 -9.77 -1.35 13.41
C GLU A 88 -9.61 -1.26 11.89
N ARG A 89 -8.86 -2.18 11.27
CA ARG A 89 -8.67 -2.22 9.82
C ARG A 89 -9.99 -2.48 9.07
N VAL A 90 -10.84 -3.36 9.61
CA VAL A 90 -12.19 -3.61 9.07
C VAL A 90 -13.05 -2.35 9.15
N MET A 91 -13.05 -1.65 10.28
CA MET A 91 -13.83 -0.42 10.46
C MET A 91 -13.34 0.71 9.55
N ARG A 92 -12.02 0.91 9.46
CA ARG A 92 -11.45 1.91 8.53
C ARG A 92 -11.86 1.63 7.08
N ARG A 93 -11.76 0.37 6.65
CA ARG A 93 -12.16 -0.02 5.30
C ARG A 93 -13.65 0.09 5.07
N ALA A 94 -14.47 -0.28 6.04
CA ALA A 94 -15.93 -0.12 5.96
C ALA A 94 -16.32 1.35 5.80
N ASN A 95 -15.70 2.25 6.56
CA ASN A 95 -15.96 3.67 6.47
C ASN A 95 -15.53 4.26 5.11
N GLN A 96 -14.39 3.84 4.57
CA GLN A 96 -13.95 4.22 3.23
C GLN A 96 -14.98 3.83 2.16
N LEU A 97 -15.47 2.59 2.19
CA LEU A 97 -16.44 2.09 1.23
C LEU A 97 -17.80 2.78 1.37
N ARG A 98 -18.26 3.04 2.60
CA ARG A 98 -19.50 3.79 2.87
C ARG A 98 -19.41 5.23 2.37
N ASN A 99 -18.29 5.89 2.59
CA ASN A 99 -18.05 7.26 2.09
C ASN A 99 -18.03 7.31 0.55
N ALA A 100 -17.66 6.21 -0.10
CA ALA A 100 -17.77 6.04 -1.55
C ALA A 100 -19.18 5.58 -2.01
N GLY A 101 -20.21 5.64 -1.13
CA GLY A 101 -21.59 5.28 -1.46
C GLY A 101 -21.86 3.79 -1.57
N GLN A 102 -20.93 2.92 -1.15
CA GLN A 102 -21.10 1.46 -1.26
C GLN A 102 -21.78 0.86 -0.02
N LYS A 103 -22.63 -0.13 -0.24
CA LYS A 103 -23.17 -0.96 0.86
C LYS A 103 -22.08 -1.92 1.35
N VAL A 104 -21.95 -2.04 2.67
CA VAL A 104 -20.86 -2.84 3.29
C VAL A 104 -21.46 -3.87 4.23
N ASN A 105 -21.13 -5.14 3.98
CA ASN A 105 -21.32 -6.23 4.93
C ASN A 105 -20.02 -6.41 5.73
N ILE A 106 -20.06 -6.13 7.03
CA ILE A 106 -18.87 -6.16 7.89
C ILE A 106 -18.27 -7.57 7.99
N SER A 107 -19.10 -8.62 8.05
CA SER A 107 -18.61 -9.99 8.16
C SER A 107 -17.89 -10.45 6.90
N GLU A 108 -18.43 -10.14 5.73
CA GLU A 108 -17.80 -10.43 4.45
C GLU A 108 -16.48 -9.67 4.30
N LEU A 109 -16.50 -8.35 4.61
CA LEU A 109 -15.32 -7.52 4.57
C LEU A 109 -14.21 -8.01 5.50
N LYS A 110 -14.55 -8.45 6.72
CA LYS A 110 -13.60 -9.04 7.66
C LYS A 110 -12.95 -10.29 7.06
N ASN A 111 -13.75 -11.19 6.48
CA ASN A 111 -13.24 -12.39 5.84
C ASN A 111 -12.32 -12.07 4.65
N GLU A 112 -12.67 -11.09 3.82
CA GLU A 112 -11.82 -10.64 2.70
C GLU A 112 -10.46 -10.11 3.19
N ILE A 113 -10.45 -9.31 4.26
CA ILE A 113 -9.22 -8.78 4.85
C ILE A 113 -8.34 -9.91 5.39
N VAL A 114 -8.92 -10.86 6.15
CA VAL A 114 -8.19 -12.02 6.68
C VAL A 114 -7.59 -12.86 5.55
N LEU A 115 -8.37 -13.19 4.53
CA LEU A 115 -7.90 -13.97 3.38
C LEU A 115 -6.79 -13.25 2.58
N ARG A 116 -6.85 -11.92 2.52
CA ARG A 116 -5.80 -11.13 1.89
C ARG A 116 -4.51 -11.15 2.71
N ASP A 117 -4.61 -10.92 4.02
CA ASP A 117 -3.45 -10.93 4.92
C ASP A 117 -2.76 -12.30 4.90
N ASP A 118 -3.54 -13.37 4.89
CA ASP A 118 -3.04 -14.74 4.81
C ASP A 118 -2.28 -14.97 3.50
N ARG A 119 -2.83 -14.52 2.37
CA ARG A 119 -2.14 -14.57 1.07
C ARG A 119 -0.86 -13.75 1.06
N ASP A 120 -0.90 -12.52 1.58
CA ASP A 120 0.25 -11.62 1.60
C ASP A 120 1.38 -12.17 2.49
N THR A 121 1.04 -12.87 3.55
CA THR A 121 2.02 -13.47 4.49
C THR A 121 2.59 -14.80 3.96
N LYS A 122 1.74 -15.66 3.38
CA LYS A 122 2.12 -17.02 2.96
C LYS A 122 2.68 -17.11 1.55
N ARG A 123 2.60 -16.07 0.74
CA ARG A 123 3.13 -16.11 -0.64
C ARG A 123 4.64 -16.36 -0.64
N THR A 124 5.08 -17.20 -1.56
CA THR A 124 6.50 -17.55 -1.70
C THR A 124 7.35 -16.39 -2.18
N GLN A 125 6.78 -15.51 -3.00
CA GLN A 125 7.48 -14.34 -3.51
C GLN A 125 7.07 -13.07 -2.77
N SER A 126 8.05 -12.37 -2.20
CA SER A 126 7.87 -11.11 -1.50
C SER A 126 6.78 -11.17 -0.42
N PRO A 127 6.86 -12.10 0.55
CA PRO A 127 5.88 -12.17 1.63
C PRO A 127 5.84 -10.87 2.42
N LEU A 128 4.70 -10.57 3.01
CA LEU A 128 4.61 -9.51 4.00
C LEU A 128 5.47 -9.89 5.21
N LYS A 129 6.58 -9.18 5.40
CA LYS A 129 7.55 -9.47 6.44
C LYS A 129 8.09 -8.19 7.03
N GLN A 130 8.11 -8.11 8.35
CA GLN A 130 8.87 -7.10 9.06
C GLN A 130 10.37 -7.37 8.87
N THR A 131 11.14 -6.37 8.45
CA THR A 131 12.60 -6.45 8.39
C THR A 131 13.20 -6.08 9.75
N GLU A 132 14.39 -6.62 10.06
CA GLU A 132 15.05 -6.40 11.35
C GLU A 132 15.34 -4.91 11.63
N ASP A 133 15.58 -4.16 10.57
CA ASP A 133 15.87 -2.73 10.62
C ASP A 133 14.61 -1.84 10.46
N SER A 134 13.42 -2.43 10.44
CA SER A 134 12.18 -1.67 10.38
C SER A 134 11.65 -1.31 11.77
N ILE A 135 11.15 -0.10 11.89
CA ILE A 135 10.48 0.41 13.07
C ILE A 135 9.03 -0.09 13.06
N PHE A 136 8.65 -0.84 14.08
CA PHE A 136 7.28 -1.30 14.24
C PHE A 136 6.39 -0.19 14.80
N ILE A 137 5.27 0.08 14.14
CA ILE A 137 4.27 1.05 14.59
C ILE A 137 2.89 0.40 14.55
N ASP A 138 2.26 0.29 15.73
CA ASP A 138 0.85 -0.05 15.84
C ASP A 138 0.02 1.24 15.80
N SER A 139 -0.87 1.33 14.83
CA SER A 139 -1.76 2.47 14.61
C SER A 139 -3.19 2.26 15.12
N SER A 140 -3.48 1.18 15.84
CA SER A 140 -4.85 0.81 16.24
C SER A 140 -5.57 1.90 17.02
N GLU A 141 -4.85 2.58 17.93
CA GLU A 141 -5.42 3.63 18.80
C GLU A 141 -4.90 5.03 18.44
N LYS A 142 -4.38 5.21 17.22
CA LYS A 142 -3.75 6.45 16.80
C LYS A 142 -4.48 7.08 15.63
N THR A 143 -4.58 8.39 15.68
CA THR A 143 -5.07 9.19 14.56
C THR A 143 -4.03 9.26 13.45
N VAL A 144 -4.47 9.59 12.24
CA VAL A 144 -3.58 9.83 11.09
C VAL A 144 -2.55 10.93 11.42
N GLY A 145 -2.98 11.99 12.11
CA GLY A 145 -2.10 13.10 12.52
C GLY A 145 -0.98 12.65 13.46
N GLU A 146 -1.28 11.84 14.46
CA GLU A 146 -0.29 11.30 15.40
C GLU A 146 0.73 10.40 14.70
N ILE A 147 0.25 9.52 13.82
CA ILE A 147 1.15 8.66 13.02
C ILE A 147 2.03 9.51 12.09
N THR A 148 1.45 10.50 11.42
CA THR A 148 2.20 11.38 10.51
C THR A 148 3.29 12.14 11.26
N ASN A 149 2.98 12.68 12.44
CA ASN A 149 3.95 13.39 13.27
C ASN A 149 5.08 12.46 13.78
N LEU A 150 4.72 11.24 14.18
CA LEU A 150 5.70 10.23 14.57
C LEU A 150 6.65 9.90 13.41
N ILE A 151 6.11 9.66 12.22
CA ILE A 151 6.91 9.37 11.02
C ILE A 151 7.83 10.55 10.67
N LYS A 152 7.32 11.79 10.69
CA LYS A 152 8.14 12.99 10.46
C LYS A 152 9.29 13.10 11.46
N LYS A 153 9.03 12.82 12.74
CA LYS A 153 10.08 12.81 13.76
C LYS A 153 11.17 11.77 13.45
N LEU A 154 10.77 10.53 13.11
CA LEU A 154 11.70 9.46 12.76
C LEU A 154 12.53 9.79 11.50
N ILE A 155 11.98 10.49 10.54
CA ILE A 155 12.71 10.97 9.37
C ILE A 155 13.75 12.00 9.80
N ASN A 156 13.35 13.02 10.56
CA ASN A 156 14.25 14.09 11.01
C ASN A 156 15.40 13.60 11.91
N GLU A 157 15.23 12.48 12.60
CA GLU A 157 16.29 11.85 13.42
C GLU A 157 17.31 11.10 12.56
N LYS A 158 17.02 10.83 11.30
CA LYS A 158 17.88 10.10 10.36
C LYS A 158 18.59 11.00 9.34
N TYR A 159 18.09 12.21 9.16
CA TYR A 159 18.67 13.27 8.32
C TYR A 159 19.34 14.35 9.19
#